data_26dbca89c92eaf3f0072f3512f31371a
#
_entry.id   26dbca89c92eaf3f0072f3512f31371a
#
_cell.length_a   1.000
_cell.length_b   1.000
_cell.length_c   1.000
_cell.angle_alpha   90.00
_cell.angle_beta   90.00
_cell.angle_gamma   90.00
#
_symmetry.space_group_name_H-M   'P 1'
#
loop_
_entity.id
_entity.type
_entity.pdbx_description
1 polymer ?
#
loop_
_entity_poly.entity_id
_entity_poly.type
_entity_poly.pdbx_seq_one_letter_code
_entity_poly.pdbx_strand_id
1 'polypeptide(L)'
;RMLQEAVDALIDNGRHGRPVTGPNNRALKSLSDMLKGKQGRFRQNLLGKRVDYSGRSVIVVGPELRMYQCGLPKEMALELFKPFVLKRLVDTKVIANIKSARKMVDRTSPEVWDALENVIKGHPVLLNRAPTLHRLGIQAFEPVLVEGRALKLHPLVCSAFNADFDGDQMLSLIHI
;
A
#
# COMPACT_ATOMS: atom_id res chain seq x y z
N ARG A 1 35.98 1.89 -34.36
CA ARG A 1 35.18 0.66 -34.29
C ARG A 1 34.93 0.26 -32.81
N MET A 2 35.96 0.08 -31.98
CA MET A 2 35.82 -0.25 -30.55
C MET A 2 34.99 0.77 -29.77
N LEU A 3 35.17 2.06 -30.03
CA LEU A 3 34.37 3.11 -29.40
C LEU A 3 32.88 3.00 -29.75
N GLN A 4 32.57 2.72 -31.03
CA GLN A 4 31.18 2.51 -31.46
C GLN A 4 30.55 1.29 -30.79
N GLU A 5 31.27 0.16 -30.69
CA GLU A 5 30.81 -1.04 -30.01
C GLU A 5 30.56 -0.78 -28.52
N ALA A 6 31.37 0.03 -27.88
CA ALA A 6 31.19 0.42 -26.48
C ALA A 6 29.94 1.31 -26.29
N VAL A 7 29.70 2.24 -27.19
CA VAL A 7 28.51 3.10 -27.17
C VAL A 7 27.24 2.27 -27.42
N ASP A 8 27.27 1.36 -28.38
CA ASP A 8 26.15 0.46 -28.66
C ASP A 8 25.82 -0.43 -27.44
N ALA A 9 26.83 -0.95 -26.77
CA ALA A 9 26.66 -1.71 -25.55
C ALA A 9 26.12 -0.87 -24.38
N LEU A 10 26.47 0.40 -24.29
CA LEU A 10 25.92 1.31 -23.28
C LEU A 10 24.43 1.55 -23.50
N ILE A 11 24.00 1.68 -24.73
CA ILE A 11 22.61 1.95 -25.09
C ILE A 11 21.75 0.69 -24.98
N ASP A 12 22.16 -0.41 -25.61
CA ASP A 12 21.43 -1.69 -25.59
C ASP A 12 22.42 -2.87 -25.69
N ASN A 13 22.87 -3.34 -24.54
CA ASN A 13 23.87 -4.40 -24.46
C ASN A 13 23.31 -5.75 -24.95
N GLY A 14 24.00 -6.36 -25.89
CA GLY A 14 23.62 -7.66 -26.48
C GLY A 14 22.69 -7.56 -27.71
N ARG A 15 22.36 -6.35 -28.19
CA ARG A 15 21.62 -6.18 -29.44
C ARG A 15 22.43 -6.53 -30.67
N HIS A 16 23.72 -6.23 -30.66
CA HIS A 16 24.66 -6.52 -31.73
C HIS A 16 25.78 -7.44 -31.21
N GLY A 17 25.60 -8.75 -31.36
CA GLY A 17 26.62 -9.75 -31.00
C GLY A 17 26.56 -10.16 -29.52
N ARG A 18 27.70 -10.61 -28.98
CA ARG A 18 27.78 -11.05 -27.60
C ARG A 18 27.69 -9.85 -26.63
N PRO A 19 26.90 -9.95 -25.55
CA PRO A 19 26.83 -8.88 -24.59
C PRO A 19 28.16 -8.68 -23.88
N VAL A 20 28.51 -7.43 -23.60
CA VAL A 20 29.66 -7.09 -22.75
C VAL A 20 29.36 -7.53 -21.32
N THR A 21 30.28 -8.30 -20.76
CA THR A 21 30.14 -8.90 -19.41
C THR A 21 31.11 -8.30 -18.42
N GLY A 22 30.75 -8.31 -17.14
CA GLY A 22 31.64 -7.98 -16.03
C GLY A 22 32.50 -9.18 -15.57
N PRO A 23 33.26 -9.03 -14.48
CA PRO A 23 34.19 -10.04 -13.99
C PRO A 23 33.58 -11.43 -13.71
N ASN A 24 32.30 -11.48 -13.42
CA ASN A 24 31.55 -12.70 -13.09
C ASN A 24 30.68 -13.23 -14.26
N ASN A 25 31.06 -12.97 -15.49
CA ASN A 25 30.31 -13.33 -16.70
C ASN A 25 28.84 -12.83 -16.72
N ARG A 26 28.48 -11.86 -15.89
CA ARG A 26 27.19 -11.20 -15.93
C ARG A 26 27.19 -10.08 -16.97
N ALA A 27 26.17 -10.05 -17.83
CA ALA A 27 25.98 -8.94 -18.75
C ALA A 27 25.85 -7.62 -17.98
N LEU A 28 26.56 -6.60 -18.46
CA LEU A 28 26.43 -5.24 -17.91
C LEU A 28 25.06 -4.68 -18.25
N LYS A 29 24.43 -3.97 -17.30
CA LYS A 29 23.16 -3.28 -17.54
C LYS A 29 23.37 -2.10 -18.46
N SER A 30 22.60 -2.08 -19.54
CA SER A 30 22.52 -0.94 -20.48
C SER A 30 21.36 0.00 -20.11
N LEU A 31 21.31 1.16 -20.78
CA LEU A 31 20.20 2.11 -20.63
C LEU A 31 18.85 1.46 -20.99
N SER A 32 18.83 0.64 -22.05
CA SER A 32 17.65 -0.10 -22.47
C SER A 32 17.14 -1.06 -21.37
N ASP A 33 18.03 -1.74 -20.67
CA ASP A 33 17.68 -2.67 -19.59
C ASP A 33 17.08 -1.97 -18.37
N MET A 34 17.41 -0.69 -18.16
CA MET A 34 16.81 0.14 -17.12
C MET A 34 15.34 0.49 -17.41
N LEU A 35 14.93 0.42 -18.66
CA LEU A 35 13.57 0.75 -19.12
C LEU A 35 12.71 -0.50 -19.32
N LYS A 36 13.32 -1.60 -19.75
CA LYS A 36 12.64 -2.87 -20.11
C LYS A 36 12.36 -3.76 -18.89
N GLY A 37 11.40 -4.66 -19.07
CA GLY A 37 11.10 -5.74 -18.12
C GLY A 37 10.31 -5.33 -16.89
N LYS A 38 10.13 -6.30 -15.96
CA LYS A 38 9.32 -6.12 -14.74
C LYS A 38 9.91 -5.07 -13.79
N GLN A 39 11.23 -4.95 -13.76
CA GLN A 39 11.97 -4.00 -12.91
C GLN A 39 12.36 -2.72 -13.65
N GLY A 40 11.96 -2.59 -14.92
CA GLY A 40 12.21 -1.39 -15.70
C GLY A 40 11.33 -0.22 -15.27
N ARG A 41 11.78 1.00 -15.62
CA ARG A 41 11.09 2.24 -15.23
C ARG A 41 9.64 2.31 -15.70
N PHE A 42 9.31 1.76 -16.86
CA PHE A 42 7.94 1.77 -17.36
C PHE A 42 7.00 0.98 -16.44
N ARG A 43 7.33 -0.24 -16.11
CA ARG A 43 6.46 -1.09 -15.30
C ARG A 43 6.52 -0.77 -13.80
N GLN A 44 7.66 -0.32 -13.30
CA GLN A 44 7.87 -0.11 -11.88
C GLN A 44 7.49 1.29 -11.39
N ASN A 45 7.63 2.32 -12.24
CA ASN A 45 7.47 3.70 -11.82
C ASN A 45 6.48 4.53 -12.65
N LEU A 46 6.17 4.11 -13.89
CA LEU A 46 5.28 4.85 -14.78
C LEU A 46 3.86 4.27 -14.80
N LEU A 47 3.72 2.98 -15.07
CA LEU A 47 2.42 2.30 -15.12
C LEU A 47 1.83 2.03 -13.71
N GLY A 48 2.65 2.07 -12.70
CA GLY A 48 2.26 1.95 -11.32
C GLY A 48 3.35 2.47 -10.40
N LYS A 49 2.96 3.01 -9.26
CA LYS A 49 3.87 3.54 -8.24
C LYS A 49 3.54 2.94 -6.88
N ARG A 50 4.50 2.96 -5.98
CA ARG A 50 4.21 2.76 -4.56
C ARG A 50 3.48 3.97 -4.04
N VAL A 51 2.46 3.74 -3.24
CA VAL A 51 1.60 4.79 -2.70
C VAL A 51 1.76 4.87 -1.19
N ASP A 52 1.67 6.09 -0.66
CA ASP A 52 1.58 6.35 0.77
C ASP A 52 0.14 6.06 1.26
N TYR A 53 -0.06 6.11 2.56
CA TYR A 53 -1.35 5.83 3.21
C TYR A 53 -1.94 4.48 2.81
N SER A 54 -1.08 3.49 2.78
CA SER A 54 -1.43 2.09 2.52
C SER A 54 -0.79 1.20 3.57
N GLY A 55 -1.47 0.14 3.93
CA GLY A 55 -0.98 -0.83 4.90
C GLY A 55 -1.27 -2.25 4.44
N ARG A 56 -0.56 -3.20 5.00
CA ARG A 56 -0.72 -4.62 4.70
C ARG A 56 -0.81 -5.41 5.98
N SER A 57 -1.78 -6.30 6.07
CA SER A 57 -1.93 -7.19 7.22
C SER A 57 -2.57 -8.52 6.83
N VAL A 58 -2.44 -9.48 7.73
CA VAL A 58 -3.13 -10.77 7.64
C VAL A 58 -4.62 -10.57 7.84
N ILE A 59 -5.43 -11.38 7.16
CA ILE A 59 -6.88 -11.38 7.32
C ILE A 59 -7.34 -12.48 8.26
N VAL A 60 -8.38 -12.18 9.02
CA VAL A 60 -9.10 -13.14 9.86
C VAL A 60 -10.60 -13.00 9.65
N VAL A 61 -11.34 -14.04 9.98
CA VAL A 61 -12.80 -14.04 9.85
C VAL A 61 -13.43 -13.07 10.87
N GLY A 62 -14.41 -12.29 10.39
CA GLY A 62 -15.21 -11.38 11.22
C GLY A 62 -16.70 -11.58 10.93
N PRO A 63 -17.32 -12.67 11.44
CA PRO A 63 -18.74 -12.96 11.16
C PRO A 63 -19.70 -11.95 11.81
N GLU A 64 -19.23 -11.20 12.80
CA GLU A 64 -19.96 -10.13 13.47
C GLU A 64 -20.10 -8.86 12.63
N LEU A 65 -19.30 -8.73 11.57
CA LEU A 65 -19.32 -7.57 10.68
C LEU A 65 -20.47 -7.68 9.67
N ARG A 66 -20.98 -6.55 9.23
CA ARG A 66 -21.85 -6.49 8.06
C ARG A 66 -21.06 -6.69 6.79
N MET A 67 -21.72 -7.14 5.71
CA MET A 67 -21.03 -7.48 4.45
C MET A 67 -20.26 -6.31 3.83
N TYR A 68 -20.67 -5.07 4.09
CA TYR A 68 -20.01 -3.85 3.63
C TYR A 68 -18.98 -3.28 4.62
N GLN A 69 -18.78 -3.93 5.76
CA GLN A 69 -17.84 -3.51 6.79
C GLN A 69 -16.57 -4.36 6.78
N CYS A 70 -15.46 -3.75 7.17
CA CYS A 70 -14.22 -4.43 7.47
C CYS A 70 -13.70 -4.02 8.85
N GLY A 71 -13.09 -4.95 9.56
CA GLY A 71 -12.42 -4.66 10.81
C GLY A 71 -10.99 -4.18 10.54
N LEU A 72 -10.71 -2.92 10.86
CA LEU A 72 -9.40 -2.32 10.69
C LEU A 72 -8.70 -2.21 12.05
N PRO A 73 -7.48 -2.77 12.22
CA PRO A 73 -6.71 -2.61 13.44
C PRO A 73 -6.51 -1.14 13.79
N LYS A 74 -6.68 -0.78 15.06
CA LYS A 74 -6.56 0.60 15.55
C LYS A 74 -5.23 1.25 15.19
N GLU A 75 -4.12 0.53 15.40
CA GLU A 75 -2.78 1.03 15.08
C GLU A 75 -2.63 1.31 13.58
N MET A 76 -3.12 0.40 12.73
CA MET A 76 -3.10 0.55 11.28
C MET A 76 -4.00 1.70 10.83
N ALA A 77 -5.19 1.83 11.40
CA ALA A 77 -6.10 2.93 11.13
C ALA A 77 -5.48 4.30 11.45
N LEU A 78 -4.76 4.40 12.58
CA LEU A 78 -4.10 5.62 12.98
C LEU A 78 -3.03 6.07 11.97
N GLU A 79 -2.23 5.15 11.47
CA GLU A 79 -1.22 5.45 10.44
C GLU A 79 -1.86 5.82 9.09
N LEU A 80 -2.89 5.07 8.67
CA LEU A 80 -3.59 5.33 7.43
C LEU A 80 -4.28 6.70 7.44
N PHE A 81 -5.03 7.02 8.50
CA PHE A 81 -5.80 8.26 8.64
C PHE A 81 -5.03 9.41 9.31
N LYS A 82 -3.72 9.27 9.48
CA LYS A 82 -2.87 10.25 10.17
C LYS A 82 -3.09 11.70 9.72
N PRO A 83 -3.14 12.04 8.41
CA PRO A 83 -3.38 13.43 7.98
C PRO A 83 -4.74 13.97 8.42
N PHE A 84 -5.78 13.14 8.34
CA PHE A 84 -7.14 13.52 8.70
C PHE A 84 -7.29 13.71 10.20
N VAL A 85 -6.68 12.83 10.99
CA VAL A 85 -6.65 12.96 12.46
C VAL A 85 -5.91 14.24 12.87
N LEU A 86 -4.75 14.53 12.26
CA LEU A 86 -4.01 15.77 12.52
C LEU A 86 -4.85 17.00 12.20
N LYS A 87 -5.51 17.02 11.06
CA LYS A 87 -6.42 18.10 10.67
C LYS A 87 -7.55 18.25 11.69
N ARG A 88 -8.21 17.15 12.05
CA ARG A 88 -9.31 17.15 13.01
C ARG A 88 -8.91 17.69 14.38
N LEU A 89 -7.74 17.32 14.92
CA LEU A 89 -7.23 17.80 16.20
C LEU A 89 -6.98 19.33 16.19
N VAL A 90 -6.56 19.87 15.06
CA VAL A 90 -6.38 21.31 14.89
C VAL A 90 -7.72 22.04 14.76
N ASP A 91 -8.64 21.51 13.93
CA ASP A 91 -9.96 22.08 13.68
C ASP A 91 -10.84 22.13 14.94
N THR A 92 -10.73 21.11 15.79
CA THR A 92 -11.44 21.04 17.08
C THR A 92 -10.77 21.90 18.18
N LYS A 93 -9.71 22.64 17.85
CA LYS A 93 -8.94 23.50 18.78
C LYS A 93 -8.38 22.77 20.00
N VAL A 94 -8.30 21.44 19.96
CA VAL A 94 -7.61 20.64 20.98
C VAL A 94 -6.13 21.03 21.01
N ILE A 95 -5.58 21.35 19.84
CA ILE A 95 -4.19 21.78 19.69
C ILE A 95 -4.12 22.91 18.66
N ALA A 96 -3.33 23.94 18.99
CA ALA A 96 -3.14 25.11 18.13
C ALA A 96 -2.14 24.90 16.98
N ASN A 97 -1.30 23.84 17.03
CA ASN A 97 -0.18 23.68 16.09
C ASN A 97 -0.03 22.20 15.63
N ILE A 98 0.12 22.00 14.32
CA ILE A 98 0.34 20.69 13.68
C ILE A 98 1.55 19.94 14.27
N LYS A 99 2.63 20.66 14.63
CA LYS A 99 3.82 20.04 15.24
C LYS A 99 3.51 19.40 16.60
N SER A 100 2.68 20.06 17.40
CA SER A 100 2.20 19.51 18.67
C SER A 100 1.20 18.38 18.46
N ALA A 101 0.35 18.47 17.44
CA ALA A 101 -0.57 17.40 17.07
C ALA A 101 0.16 16.11 16.67
N ARG A 102 1.25 16.20 15.89
CA ARG A 102 2.10 15.03 15.58
C ARG A 102 2.64 14.35 16.83
N LYS A 103 3.19 15.12 17.78
CA LYS A 103 3.69 14.57 19.04
C LYS A 103 2.59 13.89 19.88
N MET A 104 1.36 14.39 19.80
CA MET A 104 0.21 13.80 20.48
C MET A 104 -0.21 12.48 19.82
N VAL A 105 -0.24 12.44 18.50
CA VAL A 105 -0.51 11.21 17.74
C VAL A 105 0.56 10.14 18.03
N ASP A 106 1.84 10.54 18.05
CA ASP A 106 2.95 9.60 18.33
C ASP A 106 2.90 9.06 19.78
N ARG A 107 2.25 9.77 20.70
CA ARG A 107 2.01 9.33 22.08
C ARG A 107 0.71 8.54 22.26
N THR A 108 -0.10 8.45 21.22
CA THR A 108 -1.40 7.73 21.22
C THR A 108 -2.32 8.13 22.40
N SER A 109 -2.49 9.43 22.62
CA SER A 109 -3.35 9.92 23.72
C SER A 109 -4.85 9.59 23.46
N PRO A 110 -5.69 9.55 24.51
CA PRO A 110 -7.12 9.24 24.36
C PRO A 110 -7.85 10.12 23.35
N GLU A 111 -7.55 11.39 23.28
CA GLU A 111 -8.17 12.35 22.36
C GLU A 111 -7.90 12.01 20.88
N VAL A 112 -6.79 11.33 20.62
CA VAL A 112 -6.43 10.86 19.27
C VAL A 112 -7.37 9.74 18.83
N TRP A 113 -7.75 8.86 19.73
CA TRP A 113 -8.70 7.78 19.44
C TRP A 113 -10.11 8.31 19.17
N ASP A 114 -10.56 9.28 19.93
CA ASP A 114 -11.85 9.95 19.69
C ASP A 114 -11.86 10.68 18.33
N ALA A 115 -10.77 11.37 18.01
CA ALA A 115 -10.62 12.01 16.70
C ALA A 115 -10.60 10.99 15.57
N LEU A 116 -9.89 9.87 15.72
CA LEU A 116 -9.83 8.78 14.75
C LEU A 116 -11.20 8.16 14.49
N GLU A 117 -11.95 7.84 15.55
CA GLU A 117 -13.30 7.28 15.43
C GLU A 117 -14.25 8.20 14.65
N ASN A 118 -14.16 9.52 14.90
CA ASN A 118 -14.95 10.50 14.18
C ASN A 118 -14.53 10.64 12.71
N VAL A 119 -13.25 10.52 12.40
CA VAL A 119 -12.71 10.64 11.04
C VAL A 119 -13.08 9.42 10.19
N ILE A 120 -13.07 8.22 10.79
CA ILE A 120 -13.37 6.97 10.08
C ILE A 120 -14.84 6.90 9.63
N LYS A 121 -15.75 7.50 10.38
CA LYS A 121 -17.18 7.50 10.01
C LYS A 121 -17.42 8.14 8.65
N GLY A 122 -17.96 7.36 7.71
CA GLY A 122 -18.23 7.82 6.35
C GLY A 122 -17.02 7.91 5.42
N HIS A 123 -15.86 7.37 5.85
CA HIS A 123 -14.64 7.34 5.03
C HIS A 123 -14.28 5.91 4.67
N PRO A 124 -14.66 5.41 3.48
CA PRO A 124 -14.40 4.03 3.10
C PRO A 124 -12.92 3.77 2.84
N VAL A 125 -12.50 2.54 3.08
CA VAL A 125 -11.17 2.04 2.73
C VAL A 125 -11.29 1.02 1.60
N LEU A 126 -10.29 0.99 0.73
CA LEU A 126 -10.18 -0.01 -0.33
C LEU A 126 -9.34 -1.18 0.18
N LEU A 127 -9.88 -2.39 0.09
CA LEU A 127 -9.14 -3.61 0.34
C LEU A 127 -8.81 -4.31 -0.98
N ASN A 128 -7.59 -4.80 -1.07
CA ASN A 128 -7.11 -5.55 -2.23
C ASN A 128 -6.35 -6.80 -1.79
N ARG A 129 -6.62 -7.92 -2.44
CA ARG A 129 -5.82 -9.14 -2.35
C ARG A 129 -5.10 -9.39 -3.66
N ALA A 130 -3.80 -9.61 -3.60
CA ALA A 130 -3.01 -10.02 -4.75
C ALA A 130 -3.04 -11.56 -4.90
N PRO A 131 -3.12 -12.10 -6.15
CA PRO A 131 -3.19 -11.38 -7.41
C PRO A 131 -4.61 -10.84 -7.69
N THR A 132 -4.70 -9.62 -8.24
CA THR A 132 -5.98 -9.03 -8.67
C THR A 132 -6.34 -9.56 -10.05
N LEU A 133 -7.17 -10.60 -10.11
CA LEU A 133 -7.54 -11.28 -11.34
C LEU A 133 -8.76 -10.66 -12.03
N HIS A 134 -9.62 -10.00 -11.27
CA HIS A 134 -10.86 -9.38 -11.74
C HIS A 134 -11.21 -8.17 -10.87
N ARG A 135 -12.21 -7.39 -11.29
CA ARG A 135 -12.56 -6.13 -10.61
C ARG A 135 -12.97 -6.28 -9.14
N LEU A 136 -13.52 -7.43 -8.74
CA LEU A 136 -13.89 -7.70 -7.35
C LEU A 136 -12.69 -8.01 -6.43
N GLY A 137 -11.50 -8.10 -6.97
CA GLY A 137 -10.25 -8.17 -6.19
C GLY A 137 -9.87 -6.86 -5.49
N ILE A 138 -10.61 -5.77 -5.79
CA ILE A 138 -10.53 -4.48 -5.09
C ILE A 138 -11.96 -4.07 -4.74
N GLN A 139 -12.25 -3.91 -3.45
CA GLN A 139 -13.56 -3.50 -2.98
C GLN A 139 -13.45 -2.46 -1.87
N ALA A 140 -14.43 -1.57 -1.79
CA ALA A 140 -14.51 -0.56 -0.74
C ALA A 140 -15.36 -1.07 0.43
N PHE A 141 -14.89 -0.82 1.64
CA PHE A 141 -15.55 -1.19 2.88
C PHE A 141 -15.61 0.00 3.83
N GLU A 142 -16.65 0.03 4.64
CA GLU A 142 -16.72 0.92 5.79
C GLU A 142 -15.85 0.34 6.93
N PRO A 143 -14.81 1.06 7.38
CA PRO A 143 -13.94 0.54 8.42
C PRO A 143 -14.58 0.61 9.80
N VAL A 144 -14.43 -0.46 10.56
CA VAL A 144 -14.76 -0.56 11.98
C VAL A 144 -13.46 -0.84 12.74
N LEU A 145 -13.19 -0.07 13.80
CA LEU A 145 -11.98 -0.28 14.60
C LEU A 145 -12.08 -1.57 15.39
N VAL A 146 -11.04 -2.38 15.29
CA VAL A 146 -10.90 -3.63 16.02
C VAL A 146 -9.57 -3.70 16.75
N GLU A 147 -9.55 -4.45 17.85
CA GLU A 147 -8.32 -4.76 18.57
C GLU A 147 -7.52 -5.82 17.82
N GLY A 148 -6.20 -5.84 18.06
CA GLY A 148 -5.27 -6.76 17.42
C GLY A 148 -4.58 -6.14 16.21
N ARG A 149 -3.94 -7.00 15.39
CA ARG A 149 -3.14 -6.58 14.24
C ARG A 149 -3.65 -7.12 12.91
N ALA A 150 -4.67 -7.97 12.94
CA ALA A 150 -5.24 -8.59 11.75
C ALA A 150 -6.47 -7.81 11.26
N LEU A 151 -6.63 -7.73 9.94
CA LEU A 151 -7.83 -7.23 9.31
C LEU A 151 -8.96 -8.25 9.47
N LYS A 152 -10.15 -7.83 9.88
CA LYS A 152 -11.32 -8.67 9.90
C LYS A 152 -12.15 -8.50 8.64
N LEU A 153 -12.55 -9.61 8.05
CA LEU A 153 -13.31 -9.63 6.80
C LEU A 153 -14.55 -10.52 6.96
N HIS A 154 -15.67 -10.06 6.41
CA HIS A 154 -16.90 -10.86 6.40
C HIS A 154 -16.70 -12.10 5.52
N PRO A 155 -17.09 -13.30 5.97
CA PRO A 155 -16.83 -14.55 5.25
C PRO A 155 -17.45 -14.59 3.85
N LEU A 156 -18.58 -13.95 3.60
CA LEU A 156 -19.24 -13.95 2.29
C LEU A 156 -18.48 -13.19 1.20
N VAL A 157 -17.60 -12.25 1.55
CA VAL A 157 -16.81 -11.51 0.55
C VAL A 157 -15.51 -12.22 0.17
N CYS A 158 -15.12 -13.24 0.92
CA CYS A 158 -13.86 -13.98 0.67
C CYS A 158 -13.83 -14.65 -0.69
N SER A 159 -14.96 -15.17 -1.18
CA SER A 159 -15.05 -15.80 -2.50
C SER A 159 -14.72 -14.83 -3.63
N ALA A 160 -15.14 -13.57 -3.51
CA ALA A 160 -14.85 -12.52 -4.49
C ALA A 160 -13.37 -12.14 -4.54
N PHE A 161 -12.68 -12.17 -3.40
CA PHE A 161 -11.25 -11.97 -3.31
C PHE A 161 -10.43 -13.23 -3.60
N ASN A 162 -11.07 -14.40 -3.73
CA ASN A 162 -10.41 -15.70 -3.72
C ASN A 162 -9.45 -15.83 -2.53
N ALA A 163 -9.92 -15.41 -1.35
CA ALA A 163 -9.17 -15.36 -0.11
C ALA A 163 -9.62 -16.46 0.85
N ASP A 164 -8.67 -16.96 1.62
CA ASP A 164 -8.91 -17.83 2.75
C ASP A 164 -8.19 -17.30 4.00
N PHE A 165 -8.44 -17.90 5.14
CA PHE A 165 -7.92 -17.44 6.44
C PHE A 165 -6.72 -18.28 6.91
N ASP A 166 -5.94 -18.82 5.99
CA ASP A 166 -4.76 -19.64 6.25
C ASP A 166 -3.45 -18.86 6.37
N GLY A 167 -3.52 -17.54 6.41
CA GLY A 167 -2.38 -16.63 6.45
C GLY A 167 -2.34 -15.63 5.30
N ASP A 168 -3.40 -15.57 4.50
CA ASP A 168 -3.54 -14.57 3.44
C ASP A 168 -3.43 -13.15 3.97
N GLN A 169 -2.82 -12.28 3.16
CA GLN A 169 -2.65 -10.87 3.45
C GLN A 169 -3.42 -10.01 2.47
N MET A 170 -3.99 -8.92 2.98
CA MET A 170 -4.62 -7.90 2.16
C MET A 170 -3.95 -6.55 2.33
N LEU A 171 -3.98 -5.78 1.25
CA LEU A 171 -3.58 -4.39 1.21
C LEU A 171 -4.79 -3.51 1.51
N SER A 172 -4.65 -2.60 2.45
CA SER A 172 -5.63 -1.57 2.75
C SER A 172 -5.13 -0.22 2.25
N LEU A 173 -5.99 0.49 1.53
CA LEU A 173 -5.70 1.78 0.91
C LEU A 173 -6.78 2.78 1.32
N ILE A 174 -6.37 4.02 1.58
CA ILE A 174 -7.32 5.13 1.75
C ILE A 174 -7.41 5.91 0.45
N HIS A 175 -8.61 6.26 0.07
CA HIS A 175 -8.89 7.25 -0.95
C HIS A 175 -8.85 8.64 -0.31
N ILE A 176 -7.98 9.49 -0.81
CA ILE A 176 -7.86 10.91 -0.42
C ILE A 176 -8.66 11.76 -1.41
#